data_4b63154b033e1687aaab38c03bc7c832
#
_entry.id   4b63154b033e1687aaab38c03bc7c832
#
_cell.length_a   1.000
_cell.length_b   1.000
_cell.length_c   1.000
_cell.angle_alpha   90.00
_cell.angle_beta   90.00
_cell.angle_gamma   90.00
#
_symmetry.space_group_name_H-M   'P 1'
#
loop_
_entity.id
_entity.type
_entity.pdbx_description
1 polymer ?
#
loop_
_entity_poly.entity_id
_entity_poly.type
_entity_poly.pdbx_seq_one_letter_code
_entity_poly.pdbx_strand_id
1 'polypeptide(L)'
;GLRESEAQSLMQLPIMPVPTISLNRLDRVDTQQPVNLVQFGNSPEDEMTQIADLAWRKGHRNAIVIAPDNNWGVQAARSFDTYWRQKGGQLLGQVSYPMTIKDFTQFLKPSLQIDLSEDRGVELKRFVNSRLIYTPRRRQDIDFIVALGYPLNARQIKPALEFLYAADLPVYSISKIYNGVEQAGLDRDLSGIQFTAMPWTLPGQLAKELHSDETMHTAYRQLYALGYDTFLVHRNLDKLSSVTQSPLFGAMGVLSLSQGVIKRTGRWGEFNQGKVTEVTP
;
A
#
# COMPACT_ATOMS: atom_id res chain seq x y z
N GLY A 1 17.91 -0.86 -15.87
CA GLY A 1 17.50 -2.22 -15.52
C GLY A 1 16.75 -2.88 -16.66
N LEU A 2 16.66 -4.18 -16.63
CA LEU A 2 15.88 -4.93 -17.62
C LEU A 2 14.42 -4.48 -17.61
N ARG A 3 13.80 -4.37 -18.77
CA ARG A 3 12.35 -4.20 -18.88
C ARG A 3 11.66 -5.45 -18.33
N GLU A 4 10.43 -5.33 -17.90
CA GLU A 4 9.66 -6.45 -17.35
C GLU A 4 9.61 -7.66 -18.30
N SER A 5 9.42 -7.41 -19.61
CA SER A 5 9.45 -8.45 -20.65
C SER A 5 10.81 -9.14 -20.78
N GLU A 6 11.90 -8.42 -20.59
CA GLU A 6 13.27 -8.98 -20.65
C GLU A 6 13.57 -9.78 -19.39
N ALA A 7 13.13 -9.31 -18.24
CA ALA A 7 13.24 -10.04 -16.98
C ALA A 7 12.41 -11.32 -17.00
N GLN A 8 11.23 -11.30 -17.63
CA GLN A 8 10.39 -12.47 -17.80
C GLN A 8 11.02 -13.58 -18.65
N SER A 9 11.90 -13.20 -19.61
CA SER A 9 12.68 -14.17 -20.39
C SER A 9 13.69 -14.95 -19.52
N LEU A 10 14.17 -14.35 -18.43
CA LEU A 10 15.06 -15.05 -17.49
C LEU A 10 14.34 -16.20 -16.76
N MET A 11 13.03 -16.08 -16.56
CA MET A 11 12.23 -17.12 -15.91
C MET A 11 12.11 -18.41 -16.74
N GLN A 12 12.46 -18.36 -18.01
CA GLN A 12 12.45 -19.55 -18.90
C GLN A 12 13.73 -20.39 -18.78
N LEU A 13 14.76 -19.86 -18.14
CA LEU A 13 16.01 -20.60 -17.93
C LEU A 13 15.87 -21.58 -16.75
N PRO A 14 16.42 -22.80 -16.85
CA PRO A 14 16.39 -23.74 -15.73
C PRO A 14 17.33 -23.32 -14.59
N ILE A 15 18.44 -22.66 -14.93
CA ILE A 15 19.47 -22.22 -13.99
C ILE A 15 20.12 -20.94 -14.50
N MET A 16 20.43 -20.02 -13.60
CA MET A 16 21.26 -18.86 -13.92
C MET A 16 22.75 -19.25 -13.85
N PRO A 17 23.57 -18.81 -14.82
CA PRO A 17 25.01 -19.16 -14.86
C PRO A 17 25.80 -18.61 -13.66
N VAL A 18 25.28 -17.53 -13.03
CA VAL A 18 25.82 -16.94 -11.80
C VAL A 18 24.68 -16.57 -10.86
N PRO A 19 24.90 -16.48 -9.53
CA PRO A 19 23.90 -15.96 -8.61
C PRO A 19 23.41 -14.59 -9.08
N THR A 20 22.12 -14.49 -9.37
CA THR A 20 21.52 -13.31 -9.99
C THR A 20 20.39 -12.79 -9.10
N ILE A 21 20.38 -11.48 -8.84
CA ILE A 21 19.29 -10.80 -8.16
C ILE A 21 18.54 -9.95 -9.18
N SER A 22 17.27 -10.30 -9.45
CA SER A 22 16.37 -9.47 -10.26
C SER A 22 15.77 -8.38 -9.38
N LEU A 23 15.86 -7.12 -9.82
CA LEU A 23 15.26 -5.99 -9.12
C LEU A 23 13.76 -5.81 -9.46
N ASN A 24 13.25 -6.65 -10.33
CA ASN A 24 11.82 -6.74 -10.63
C ASN A 24 11.24 -8.00 -10.00
N ARG A 25 10.08 -7.87 -9.40
CA ARG A 25 9.28 -9.03 -9.00
C ARG A 25 8.45 -9.44 -10.21
N LEU A 26 8.69 -10.65 -10.68
CA LEU A 26 8.02 -11.20 -11.86
C LEU A 26 6.84 -12.05 -11.40
N ASP A 27 5.72 -11.94 -12.10
CA ASP A 27 4.58 -12.81 -11.85
C ASP A 27 4.99 -14.27 -12.12
N ARG A 28 4.68 -15.15 -11.20
CA ARG A 28 4.89 -16.59 -11.37
C ARG A 28 3.88 -17.09 -12.40
N VAL A 29 4.37 -17.31 -13.60
CA VAL A 29 3.71 -18.21 -14.55
C VAL A 29 4.18 -19.62 -14.16
N ASP A 30 3.33 -20.55 -13.89
CA ASP A 30 3.45 -21.98 -13.52
C ASP A 30 4.82 -22.71 -13.68
N THR A 31 5.91 -21.98 -13.88
CA THR A 31 7.26 -22.47 -14.07
C THR A 31 8.05 -22.35 -12.77
N GLN A 32 8.83 -23.39 -12.49
CA GLN A 32 9.79 -23.34 -11.38
C GLN A 32 10.78 -22.17 -11.63
N GLN A 33 10.99 -21.37 -10.57
CA GLN A 33 11.98 -20.30 -10.63
C GLN A 33 13.36 -20.88 -10.97
N PRO A 34 14.14 -20.23 -11.86
CA PRO A 34 15.50 -20.67 -12.16
C PRO A 34 16.36 -20.81 -10.90
N VAL A 35 17.16 -21.86 -10.84
CA VAL A 35 18.15 -22.01 -9.77
C VAL A 35 19.14 -20.83 -9.85
N ASN A 36 19.61 -20.33 -8.73
CA ASN A 36 20.46 -19.15 -8.59
C ASN A 36 19.81 -17.80 -8.98
N LEU A 37 18.49 -17.76 -9.19
CA LEU A 37 17.77 -16.50 -9.35
C LEU A 37 17.08 -16.13 -8.03
N VAL A 38 17.30 -14.91 -7.54
CA VAL A 38 16.56 -14.31 -6.43
C VAL A 38 15.85 -13.08 -6.94
N GLN A 39 14.58 -12.94 -6.62
CA GLN A 39 13.80 -11.76 -6.98
C GLN A 39 13.71 -10.83 -5.79
N PHE A 40 14.06 -9.55 -6.00
CA PHE A 40 13.94 -8.51 -5.00
C PHE A 40 13.49 -7.21 -5.66
N GLY A 41 12.27 -6.79 -5.42
CA GLY A 41 11.71 -5.58 -6.01
C GLY A 41 10.90 -4.76 -5.00
N ASN A 42 10.69 -3.49 -5.34
CA ASN A 42 9.79 -2.62 -4.58
C ASN A 42 8.32 -2.92 -4.97
N SER A 43 7.86 -4.14 -4.65
CA SER A 43 6.50 -4.57 -4.95
C SER A 43 5.52 -4.09 -3.88
N PRO A 44 4.33 -3.61 -4.28
CA PRO A 44 3.26 -3.27 -3.34
C PRO A 44 2.64 -4.51 -2.65
N GLU A 45 2.86 -5.71 -3.15
CA GLU A 45 2.25 -6.94 -2.63
C GLU A 45 2.59 -7.22 -1.16
N ASP A 46 3.87 -7.05 -0.79
CA ASP A 46 4.31 -7.25 0.60
C ASP A 46 3.63 -6.25 1.54
N GLU A 47 3.45 -5.01 1.08
CA GLU A 47 2.78 -3.98 1.86
C GLU A 47 1.27 -4.27 1.98
N MET A 48 0.64 -4.75 0.91
CA MET A 48 -0.77 -5.16 0.94
C MET A 48 -1.01 -6.33 1.90
N THR A 49 -0.11 -7.31 1.91
CA THR A 49 -0.14 -8.42 2.87
C THR A 49 -0.02 -7.91 4.30
N GLN A 50 0.89 -6.96 4.54
CA GLN A 50 1.10 -6.36 5.87
C GLN A 50 -0.13 -5.57 6.34
N ILE A 51 -0.82 -4.84 5.45
CA ILE A 51 -2.09 -4.16 5.76
C ILE A 51 -3.17 -5.17 6.13
N ALA A 52 -3.33 -6.22 5.33
CA ALA A 52 -4.33 -7.26 5.58
C ALA A 52 -4.08 -7.99 6.91
N ASP A 53 -2.82 -8.26 7.25
CA ASP A 53 -2.45 -8.87 8.54
C ASP A 53 -2.79 -7.96 9.72
N LEU A 54 -2.53 -6.65 9.60
CA LEU A 54 -2.88 -5.69 10.64
C LEU A 54 -4.40 -5.60 10.82
N ALA A 55 -5.13 -5.40 9.72
CA ALA A 55 -6.58 -5.27 9.75
C ALA A 55 -7.24 -6.51 10.35
N TRP A 56 -6.74 -7.71 9.99
CA TRP A 56 -7.23 -8.96 10.56
C TRP A 56 -7.02 -9.06 12.07
N ARG A 57 -5.82 -8.70 12.54
CA ARG A 57 -5.50 -8.68 13.99
C ARG A 57 -6.36 -7.70 14.77
N LYS A 58 -6.74 -6.56 14.15
CA LYS A 58 -7.66 -5.57 14.73
C LYS A 58 -9.14 -6.00 14.70
N GLY A 59 -9.44 -7.19 14.17
CA GLY A 59 -10.80 -7.73 14.13
C GLY A 59 -11.62 -7.28 12.93
N HIS A 60 -11.05 -6.54 11.99
CA HIS A 60 -11.74 -6.11 10.76
C HIS A 60 -12.01 -7.30 9.84
N ARG A 61 -13.12 -7.25 9.11
CA ARG A 61 -13.56 -8.31 8.18
C ARG A 61 -13.96 -7.75 6.82
N ASN A 62 -14.44 -6.52 6.75
CA ASN A 62 -15.04 -5.92 5.58
C ASN A 62 -14.25 -4.69 5.14
N ALA A 63 -13.72 -4.72 3.91
CA ALA A 63 -12.87 -3.68 3.36
C ALA A 63 -13.46 -3.01 2.13
N ILE A 64 -13.09 -1.76 1.88
CA ILE A 64 -13.14 -1.11 0.58
C ILE A 64 -11.71 -0.77 0.16
N VAL A 65 -11.38 -0.98 -1.13
CA VAL A 65 -10.11 -0.58 -1.72
C VAL A 65 -10.36 0.57 -2.69
N ILE A 66 -9.60 1.64 -2.54
CA ILE A 66 -9.56 2.80 -3.45
C ILE A 66 -8.17 2.78 -4.09
N ALA A 67 -8.08 2.60 -5.41
CA ALA A 67 -6.82 2.42 -6.11
C ALA A 67 -6.80 3.19 -7.45
N PRO A 68 -5.64 3.69 -7.90
CA PRO A 68 -5.52 4.25 -9.24
C PRO A 68 -5.68 3.15 -10.30
N ASP A 69 -6.18 3.52 -11.47
CA ASP A 69 -6.46 2.64 -12.61
C ASP A 69 -5.23 2.24 -13.44
N ASN A 70 -4.05 2.56 -12.94
CA ASN A 70 -2.78 2.18 -13.55
C ASN A 70 -2.30 0.78 -13.11
N ASN A 71 -1.27 0.26 -13.78
CA ASN A 71 -0.76 -1.10 -13.57
C ASN A 71 -0.45 -1.40 -12.10
N TRP A 72 0.25 -0.52 -11.36
CA TRP A 72 0.60 -0.80 -9.98
C TRP A 72 -0.60 -0.75 -9.03
N GLY A 73 -1.56 0.14 -9.28
CA GLY A 73 -2.77 0.25 -8.46
C GLY A 73 -3.68 -0.97 -8.62
N VAL A 74 -3.87 -1.42 -9.87
CA VAL A 74 -4.62 -2.64 -10.19
C VAL A 74 -3.95 -3.87 -9.57
N GLN A 75 -2.62 -4.00 -9.69
CA GLN A 75 -1.86 -5.11 -9.11
C GLN A 75 -1.96 -5.11 -7.58
N ALA A 76 -1.77 -3.96 -6.94
CA ALA A 76 -1.87 -3.82 -5.49
C ALA A 76 -3.28 -4.19 -4.97
N ALA A 77 -4.34 -3.68 -5.62
CA ALA A 77 -5.71 -3.99 -5.25
C ALA A 77 -6.03 -5.48 -5.41
N ARG A 78 -5.57 -6.11 -6.51
CA ARG A 78 -5.71 -7.55 -6.74
C ARG A 78 -4.99 -8.38 -5.68
N SER A 79 -3.75 -8.02 -5.34
CA SER A 79 -2.96 -8.71 -4.31
C SER A 79 -3.63 -8.63 -2.95
N PHE A 80 -4.16 -7.45 -2.60
CA PHE A 80 -4.93 -7.27 -1.38
C PHE A 80 -6.17 -8.16 -1.37
N ASP A 81 -7.02 -8.12 -2.41
CA ASP A 81 -8.25 -8.91 -2.47
C ASP A 81 -7.97 -10.41 -2.34
N THR A 82 -6.96 -10.90 -3.08
CA THR A 82 -6.57 -12.31 -3.03
C THR A 82 -6.16 -12.74 -1.62
N TYR A 83 -5.27 -11.99 -0.99
CA TYR A 83 -4.77 -12.33 0.34
C TYR A 83 -5.83 -12.12 1.43
N TRP A 84 -6.65 -11.07 1.31
CA TRP A 84 -7.73 -10.77 2.24
C TRP A 84 -8.79 -11.88 2.26
N ARG A 85 -9.20 -12.37 1.07
CA ARG A 85 -10.12 -13.50 0.94
C ARG A 85 -9.55 -14.80 1.50
N GLN A 86 -8.25 -15.06 1.30
CA GLN A 86 -7.59 -16.24 1.90
C GLN A 86 -7.65 -16.22 3.43
N LYS A 87 -7.66 -15.06 4.04
CA LYS A 87 -7.86 -14.88 5.49
C LYS A 87 -9.33 -15.01 5.93
N GLY A 88 -10.27 -15.04 5.01
CA GLY A 88 -11.71 -15.03 5.30
C GLY A 88 -12.34 -13.65 5.35
N GLY A 89 -11.63 -12.61 4.93
CA GLY A 89 -12.16 -11.25 4.81
C GLY A 89 -13.00 -11.05 3.55
N GLN A 90 -13.80 -10.00 3.53
CA GLN A 90 -14.64 -9.61 2.39
C GLN A 90 -14.21 -8.26 1.83
N LEU A 91 -14.12 -8.18 0.51
CA LEU A 91 -14.00 -6.93 -0.20
C LEU A 91 -15.40 -6.48 -0.63
N LEU A 92 -15.93 -5.44 0.02
CA LEU A 92 -17.28 -4.91 -0.22
C LEU A 92 -17.35 -4.01 -1.45
N GLY A 93 -16.21 -3.46 -1.87
CA GLY A 93 -16.12 -2.62 -3.05
C GLY A 93 -14.67 -2.29 -3.42
N GLN A 94 -14.47 -2.07 -4.71
CA GLN A 94 -13.21 -1.56 -5.24
C GLN A 94 -13.53 -0.32 -6.10
N VAL A 95 -12.92 0.80 -5.74
CA VAL A 95 -13.01 2.06 -6.50
C VAL A 95 -11.72 2.23 -7.28
N SER A 96 -11.83 2.18 -8.60
CA SER A 96 -10.71 2.47 -9.50
C SER A 96 -10.83 3.91 -10.00
N TYR A 97 -9.77 4.70 -9.90
CA TYR A 97 -9.80 6.11 -10.26
C TYR A 97 -8.67 6.49 -11.22
N PRO A 98 -8.93 7.36 -12.22
CA PRO A 98 -7.89 7.88 -13.10
C PRO A 98 -6.99 8.86 -12.34
N MET A 99 -5.67 8.84 -12.62
CA MET A 99 -4.71 9.72 -11.97
C MET A 99 -4.99 11.23 -12.17
N THR A 100 -5.82 11.57 -13.15
CA THR A 100 -6.22 12.95 -13.48
C THR A 100 -7.47 13.41 -12.75
N ILE A 101 -8.05 12.57 -11.89
CA ILE A 101 -9.27 12.90 -11.13
C ILE A 101 -9.10 14.15 -10.30
N LYS A 102 -10.13 14.98 -10.26
CA LYS A 102 -10.18 16.20 -9.44
C LYS A 102 -11.23 16.16 -8.34
N ASP A 103 -12.24 15.29 -8.47
CA ASP A 103 -13.32 15.15 -7.51
C ASP A 103 -13.54 13.68 -7.15
N PHE A 104 -13.03 13.30 -6.00
CA PHE A 104 -13.22 11.94 -5.46
C PHE A 104 -14.61 11.70 -4.92
N THR A 105 -15.37 12.75 -4.60
CA THR A 105 -16.68 12.62 -3.98
C THR A 105 -17.64 11.79 -4.84
N GLN A 106 -17.68 12.07 -6.13
CA GLN A 106 -18.54 11.34 -7.06
C GLN A 106 -18.13 9.87 -7.24
N PHE A 107 -16.83 9.59 -7.20
CA PHE A 107 -16.31 8.23 -7.34
C PHE A 107 -16.56 7.36 -6.09
N LEU A 108 -16.59 7.99 -4.91
CA LEU A 108 -16.73 7.27 -3.64
C LEU A 108 -18.19 7.03 -3.24
N LYS A 109 -19.11 7.89 -3.67
CA LYS A 109 -20.54 7.79 -3.33
C LYS A 109 -21.13 6.39 -3.53
N PRO A 110 -20.97 5.72 -4.70
CA PRO A 110 -21.57 4.41 -4.94
C PRO A 110 -21.04 3.33 -4.01
N SER A 111 -19.71 3.31 -3.76
CA SER A 111 -19.09 2.30 -2.88
C SER A 111 -19.48 2.47 -1.42
N LEU A 112 -19.76 3.70 -0.99
CA LEU A 112 -20.26 4.03 0.33
C LEU A 112 -21.79 3.96 0.43
N GLN A 113 -22.49 3.73 -0.70
CA GLN A 113 -23.96 3.71 -0.83
C GLN A 113 -24.64 5.01 -0.32
N ILE A 114 -23.96 6.15 -0.48
CA ILE A 114 -24.54 7.46 -0.13
C ILE A 114 -25.65 7.83 -1.09
N ASP A 115 -25.50 7.55 -2.38
CA ASP A 115 -26.51 7.70 -3.43
C ASP A 115 -27.81 6.96 -3.09
N LEU A 116 -27.72 5.69 -2.72
CA LEU A 116 -28.87 4.90 -2.29
C LEU A 116 -29.53 5.48 -1.02
N SER A 117 -28.75 6.06 -0.13
CA SER A 117 -29.27 6.73 1.05
C SER A 117 -29.99 8.03 0.68
N GLU A 118 -29.43 8.82 -0.23
CA GLU A 118 -30.05 10.05 -0.75
C GLU A 118 -31.40 9.74 -1.43
N ASP A 119 -31.46 8.72 -2.28
CA ASP A 119 -32.66 8.27 -2.99
C ASP A 119 -33.77 7.86 -2.01
N ARG A 120 -33.43 7.04 -1.00
CA ARG A 120 -34.37 6.69 0.08
C ARG A 120 -34.93 7.91 0.81
N GLY A 121 -34.10 8.92 1.03
CA GLY A 121 -34.53 10.18 1.65
C GLY A 121 -35.53 10.95 0.78
N VAL A 122 -35.32 10.96 -0.54
CA VAL A 122 -36.25 11.59 -1.48
C VAL A 122 -37.58 10.85 -1.50
N GLU A 123 -37.56 9.52 -1.55
CA GLU A 123 -38.78 8.70 -1.51
C GLU A 123 -39.57 8.91 -0.21
N LEU A 124 -38.91 8.85 0.93
CA LEU A 124 -39.56 9.10 2.23
C LEU A 124 -40.21 10.46 2.28
N LYS A 125 -39.60 11.53 1.76
CA LYS A 125 -40.22 12.86 1.69
C LYS A 125 -41.50 12.89 0.86
N ARG A 126 -41.61 12.02 -0.16
CA ARG A 126 -42.84 11.91 -0.98
C ARG A 126 -43.98 11.21 -0.23
N PHE A 127 -43.66 10.23 0.63
CA PHE A 127 -44.65 9.46 1.38
C PHE A 127 -45.10 10.18 2.64
N VAL A 128 -44.18 10.85 3.34
CA VAL A 128 -44.47 11.57 4.58
C VAL A 128 -44.79 13.01 4.26
N ASN A 129 -46.07 13.37 4.20
CA ASN A 129 -46.55 14.72 3.87
C ASN A 129 -46.18 15.79 4.92
N SER A 130 -44.96 15.71 5.47
CA SER A 130 -44.36 16.59 6.48
C SER A 130 -42.96 16.99 6.12
N ARG A 131 -42.47 18.08 6.74
CA ARG A 131 -41.10 18.58 6.53
C ARG A 131 -40.08 17.61 7.16
N LEU A 132 -39.64 16.60 6.39
CA LEU A 132 -38.63 15.65 6.81
C LEU A 132 -37.24 16.25 6.69
N ILE A 133 -36.50 16.39 7.79
CA ILE A 133 -35.06 16.67 7.79
C ILE A 133 -34.35 15.33 7.72
N TYR A 134 -33.51 15.15 6.71
CA TYR A 134 -32.85 13.90 6.42
C TYR A 134 -31.37 14.15 6.14
N THR A 135 -30.50 13.34 6.74
CA THR A 135 -29.06 13.32 6.51
C THR A 135 -28.68 11.98 5.89
N PRO A 136 -28.07 11.95 4.70
CA PRO A 136 -27.60 10.73 4.11
C PRO A 136 -26.62 10.00 5.04
N ARG A 137 -26.61 8.68 4.98
CA ARG A 137 -25.68 7.85 5.74
C ARG A 137 -25.02 6.84 4.85
N ARG A 138 -23.72 6.64 5.06
CA ARG A 138 -22.99 5.55 4.43
C ARG A 138 -23.49 4.18 4.90
N ARG A 139 -23.18 3.12 4.16
CA ARG A 139 -23.35 1.74 4.63
C ARG A 139 -22.51 1.52 5.90
N GLN A 140 -23.01 0.75 6.85
CA GLN A 140 -22.43 0.59 8.18
C GLN A 140 -21.57 -0.66 8.33
N ASP A 141 -21.54 -1.52 7.33
CA ASP A 141 -20.84 -2.80 7.34
C ASP A 141 -19.36 -2.70 6.88
N ILE A 142 -18.84 -1.51 6.59
CA ILE A 142 -17.44 -1.28 6.27
C ILE A 142 -16.65 -1.12 7.57
N ASP A 143 -15.59 -1.93 7.74
CA ASP A 143 -14.71 -1.86 8.91
C ASP A 143 -13.51 -0.93 8.69
N PHE A 144 -12.98 -0.88 7.44
CA PHE A 144 -11.83 -0.03 7.10
C PHE A 144 -11.72 0.21 5.60
N ILE A 145 -10.86 1.15 5.23
CA ILE A 145 -10.57 1.52 3.85
C ILE A 145 -9.07 1.36 3.58
N VAL A 146 -8.73 0.77 2.43
CA VAL A 146 -7.37 0.80 1.88
C VAL A 146 -7.34 1.85 0.79
N ALA A 147 -6.63 2.96 1.03
CA ALA A 147 -6.53 4.08 0.10
C ALA A 147 -5.13 4.08 -0.55
N LEU A 148 -5.06 3.68 -1.82
CA LEU A 148 -3.83 3.64 -2.60
C LEU A 148 -3.69 4.90 -3.44
N GLY A 149 -2.54 5.54 -3.37
CA GLY A 149 -2.26 6.74 -4.14
C GLY A 149 -0.91 7.36 -3.80
N TYR A 150 -0.54 8.36 -4.58
CA TYR A 150 0.55 9.27 -4.24
C TYR A 150 0.04 10.38 -3.30
N PRO A 151 0.92 11.16 -2.66
CA PRO A 151 0.49 12.21 -1.72
C PRO A 151 -0.60 13.13 -2.27
N LEU A 152 -0.50 13.53 -3.54
CA LEU A 152 -1.47 14.41 -4.20
C LEU A 152 -2.89 13.80 -4.22
N ASN A 153 -3.01 12.51 -4.51
CA ASN A 153 -4.30 11.82 -4.55
C ASN A 153 -4.85 11.61 -3.13
N ALA A 154 -4.01 11.20 -2.21
CA ALA A 154 -4.42 10.93 -0.83
C ALA A 154 -4.98 12.18 -0.13
N ARG A 155 -4.36 13.36 -0.38
CA ARG A 155 -4.84 14.67 0.08
C ARG A 155 -6.24 15.05 -0.42
N GLN A 156 -6.76 14.36 -1.44
CA GLN A 156 -8.12 14.53 -1.94
C GLN A 156 -9.04 13.40 -1.49
N ILE A 157 -8.53 12.16 -1.39
CA ILE A 157 -9.31 10.99 -0.94
C ILE A 157 -9.79 11.18 0.50
N LYS A 158 -8.90 11.54 1.43
CA LYS A 158 -9.24 11.62 2.86
C LYS A 158 -10.32 12.64 3.14
N PRO A 159 -10.25 13.92 2.68
CA PRO A 159 -11.32 14.88 2.85
C PRO A 159 -12.64 14.46 2.16
N ALA A 160 -12.58 13.79 1.00
CA ALA A 160 -13.77 13.28 0.34
C ALA A 160 -14.46 12.18 1.17
N LEU A 161 -13.70 11.30 1.82
CA LEU A 161 -14.26 10.32 2.77
C LEU A 161 -14.92 10.99 3.96
N GLU A 162 -14.31 12.03 4.52
CA GLU A 162 -14.87 12.81 5.63
C GLU A 162 -16.17 13.50 5.22
N PHE A 163 -16.17 14.12 4.05
CA PHE A 163 -17.39 14.74 3.48
C PHE A 163 -18.53 13.74 3.26
N LEU A 164 -18.19 12.48 2.94
CA LEU A 164 -19.13 11.39 2.72
C LEU A 164 -19.44 10.58 3.98
N TYR A 165 -19.30 11.19 5.15
CA TYR A 165 -19.64 10.57 6.45
C TYR A 165 -18.84 9.29 6.77
N ALA A 166 -17.60 9.18 6.28
CA ALA A 166 -16.70 8.06 6.50
C ALA A 166 -15.44 8.46 7.30
N ALA A 167 -15.51 9.57 8.07
CA ALA A 167 -14.40 10.07 8.88
C ALA A 167 -13.99 9.11 10.00
N ASP A 168 -14.93 8.30 10.48
CA ASP A 168 -14.76 7.32 11.55
C ASP A 168 -14.07 6.03 11.11
N LEU A 169 -13.98 5.77 9.81
CA LEU A 169 -13.35 4.57 9.30
C LEU A 169 -11.81 4.67 9.34
N PRO A 170 -11.13 3.64 9.87
CA PRO A 170 -9.69 3.52 9.72
C PRO A 170 -9.28 3.51 8.24
N VAL A 171 -8.24 4.27 7.91
CA VAL A 171 -7.69 4.33 6.55
C VAL A 171 -6.26 3.83 6.57
N TYR A 172 -5.97 2.79 5.81
CA TYR A 172 -4.64 2.23 5.62
C TYR A 172 -4.11 2.52 4.23
N SER A 173 -2.80 2.70 4.11
CA SER A 173 -2.13 2.93 2.83
C SER A 173 -0.75 2.26 2.77
N ILE A 174 -0.10 2.37 1.62
CA ILE A 174 1.26 1.86 1.38
C ILE A 174 2.28 3.00 1.33
N SER A 175 3.56 2.65 1.32
CA SER A 175 4.69 3.59 1.33
C SER A 175 4.66 4.65 0.22
N LYS A 176 3.91 4.44 -0.86
CA LYS A 176 3.76 5.42 -1.95
C LYS A 176 3.05 6.71 -1.54
N ILE A 177 2.30 6.69 -0.43
CA ILE A 177 1.61 7.88 0.09
C ILE A 177 2.58 8.92 0.68
N TYR A 178 3.81 8.50 1.04
CA TYR A 178 4.79 9.34 1.71
C TYR A 178 6.17 9.20 1.04
N ASN A 179 6.75 10.33 0.66
CA ASN A 179 8.05 10.36 -0.03
C ASN A 179 9.25 10.66 0.89
N GLY A 180 9.04 10.65 2.20
CA GLY A 180 10.10 10.94 3.18
C GLY A 180 10.33 12.45 3.42
N VAL A 181 9.46 13.32 2.92
CA VAL A 181 9.51 14.77 3.16
C VAL A 181 8.20 15.23 3.76
N GLU A 182 8.27 15.83 4.94
CA GLU A 182 7.11 16.44 5.58
C GLU A 182 6.68 17.71 4.86
N GLN A 183 5.42 17.78 4.49
CA GLN A 183 4.78 18.98 3.94
C GLN A 183 3.61 19.37 4.85
N ALA A 184 3.93 19.78 6.08
CA ALA A 184 2.96 19.95 7.17
C ALA A 184 1.70 20.75 6.79
N GLY A 185 1.84 21.77 5.92
CA GLY A 185 0.70 22.55 5.43
C GLY A 185 -0.22 21.77 4.50
N LEU A 186 0.31 20.84 3.70
CA LEU A 186 -0.42 20.06 2.71
C LEU A 186 -0.87 18.69 3.27
N ASP A 187 -0.11 18.14 4.21
CA ASP A 187 -0.35 16.79 4.76
C ASP A 187 -1.29 16.80 5.96
N ARG A 188 -1.80 17.98 6.37
CA ARG A 188 -2.74 18.09 7.48
C ARG A 188 -4.01 17.28 7.25
N ASP A 189 -4.49 17.27 6.01
CA ASP A 189 -5.70 16.55 5.60
C ASP A 189 -5.52 15.02 5.58
N LEU A 190 -4.28 14.51 5.72
CA LEU A 190 -3.98 13.09 5.80
C LEU A 190 -4.06 12.53 7.24
N SER A 191 -4.36 13.37 8.23
CA SER A 191 -4.36 12.98 9.65
C SER A 191 -5.18 11.71 9.89
N GLY A 192 -4.60 10.77 10.65
CA GLY A 192 -5.20 9.48 10.98
C GLY A 192 -5.00 8.38 9.92
N ILE A 193 -4.37 8.67 8.78
CA ILE A 193 -3.99 7.60 7.84
C ILE A 193 -2.75 6.89 8.38
N GLN A 194 -2.87 5.58 8.58
CA GLN A 194 -1.75 4.69 8.87
C GLN A 194 -1.24 4.04 7.58
N PHE A 195 0.06 3.95 7.43
CA PHE A 195 0.65 3.40 6.21
C PHE A 195 1.91 2.59 6.48
N THR A 196 2.16 1.60 5.64
CA THR A 196 3.45 0.91 5.65
C THR A 196 4.52 1.83 5.12
N ALA A 197 5.68 1.84 5.74
CA ALA A 197 6.78 2.72 5.38
C ALA A 197 8.11 2.00 5.35
N MET A 198 9.01 2.46 4.51
CA MET A 198 10.41 2.07 4.58
C MET A 198 11.05 2.77 5.78
N PRO A 199 11.79 2.07 6.66
CA PRO A 199 12.51 2.70 7.78
C PRO A 199 13.35 3.91 7.36
N TRP A 200 13.94 3.83 6.17
CA TRP A 200 14.70 4.92 5.55
C TRP A 200 13.90 6.22 5.33
N THR A 201 12.60 6.13 5.07
CA THR A 201 11.77 7.32 4.78
C THR A 201 11.11 7.90 6.04
N LEU A 202 11.05 7.14 7.13
CA LEU A 202 10.47 7.63 8.39
C LEU A 202 11.44 8.56 9.12
N PRO A 203 10.92 9.56 9.86
CA PRO A 203 11.74 10.38 10.74
C PRO A 203 12.42 9.50 11.80
N GLY A 204 13.75 9.50 11.88
CA GLY A 204 14.46 8.70 12.87
C GLY A 204 15.97 8.66 12.66
N GLN A 205 16.66 7.85 13.49
CA GLN A 205 18.12 7.78 13.49
C GLN A 205 18.65 7.15 12.20
N LEU A 206 18.00 6.09 11.68
CA LEU A 206 18.39 5.43 10.45
C LEU A 206 18.35 6.40 9.25
N ALA A 207 17.31 7.23 9.19
CA ALA A 207 17.22 8.27 8.17
C ALA A 207 18.39 9.26 8.27
N LYS A 208 18.77 9.67 9.49
CA LYS A 208 19.88 10.60 9.71
C LYS A 208 21.24 10.01 9.36
N GLU A 209 21.47 8.75 9.68
CA GLU A 209 22.74 8.06 9.40
C GLU A 209 22.97 7.81 7.91
N LEU A 210 21.89 7.53 7.19
CA LEU A 210 21.92 7.19 5.76
C LEU A 210 21.69 8.41 4.83
N HIS A 211 21.08 9.49 5.36
CA HIS A 211 20.82 10.74 4.64
C HIS A 211 21.94 11.79 4.79
N SER A 212 23.17 11.37 4.80
CA SER A 212 24.30 12.33 4.84
C SER A 212 24.34 13.25 3.61
N ASP A 213 23.54 12.97 2.59
CA ASP A 213 23.48 13.77 1.36
C ASP A 213 22.09 14.42 1.21
N GLU A 214 21.97 15.67 1.70
CA GLU A 214 20.76 16.49 1.56
C GLU A 214 20.38 16.76 0.09
N THR A 215 21.30 16.48 -0.85
CA THR A 215 21.11 16.73 -2.28
C THR A 215 20.29 15.64 -2.98
N MET A 216 20.04 14.50 -2.31
CA MET A 216 19.31 13.40 -2.94
C MET A 216 17.85 13.76 -3.22
N HIS A 217 17.47 13.80 -4.49
CA HIS A 217 16.10 14.06 -4.89
C HIS A 217 15.14 12.99 -4.33
N THR A 218 14.04 13.43 -3.73
CA THR A 218 13.08 12.58 -3.01
C THR A 218 12.54 11.41 -3.83
N ALA A 219 12.38 11.59 -5.15
CA ALA A 219 11.92 10.54 -6.05
C ALA A 219 12.88 9.33 -6.12
N TYR A 220 14.17 9.52 -5.83
CA TYR A 220 15.17 8.45 -5.89
C TYR A 220 15.42 7.77 -4.54
N ARG A 221 14.87 8.28 -3.45
CA ARG A 221 15.08 7.69 -2.11
C ARG A 221 14.68 6.22 -2.04
N GLN A 222 13.55 5.85 -2.60
CA GLN A 222 13.10 4.45 -2.61
C GLN A 222 14.02 3.55 -3.46
N LEU A 223 14.53 4.07 -4.59
CA LEU A 223 15.46 3.34 -5.44
C LEU A 223 16.83 3.18 -4.77
N TYR A 224 17.27 4.19 -4.03
CA TYR A 224 18.50 4.10 -3.27
C TYR A 224 18.39 3.06 -2.15
N ALA A 225 17.29 3.05 -1.39
CA ALA A 225 17.02 2.02 -0.39
C ALA A 225 17.02 0.61 -1.00
N LEU A 226 16.41 0.45 -2.18
CA LEU A 226 16.43 -0.81 -2.91
C LEU A 226 17.87 -1.22 -3.28
N GLY A 227 18.69 -0.30 -3.79
CA GLY A 227 20.09 -0.56 -4.14
C GLY A 227 20.93 -0.96 -2.92
N TYR A 228 20.78 -0.23 -1.82
CA TYR A 228 21.43 -0.54 -0.54
C TYR A 228 21.07 -1.94 -0.05
N ASP A 229 19.78 -2.24 -0.01
CA ASP A 229 19.31 -3.55 0.45
C ASP A 229 19.65 -4.68 -0.51
N THR A 230 19.75 -4.41 -1.81
CA THR A 230 20.24 -5.39 -2.79
C THR A 230 21.68 -5.79 -2.50
N PHE A 231 22.53 -4.81 -2.18
CA PHE A 231 23.91 -5.08 -1.78
C PHE A 231 23.97 -5.88 -0.45
N LEU A 232 23.13 -5.51 0.51
CA LEU A 232 23.00 -6.23 1.77
C LEU A 232 22.56 -7.69 1.58
N VAL A 233 21.55 -7.93 0.73
CA VAL A 233 21.08 -9.26 0.35
C VAL A 233 22.19 -10.06 -0.34
N HIS A 234 22.88 -9.47 -1.32
CA HIS A 234 23.97 -10.14 -2.02
C HIS A 234 25.05 -10.65 -1.04
N ARG A 235 25.47 -9.81 -0.11
CA ARG A 235 26.49 -10.20 0.90
C ARG A 235 26.04 -11.25 1.91
N ASN A 236 24.75 -11.43 2.11
CA ASN A 236 24.17 -12.31 3.11
C ASN A 236 23.26 -13.39 2.52
N LEU A 237 23.37 -13.67 1.23
CA LEU A 237 22.48 -14.61 0.54
C LEU A 237 22.55 -16.01 1.17
N ASP A 238 23.72 -16.46 1.57
CA ASP A 238 23.91 -17.75 2.24
C ASP A 238 23.16 -17.82 3.60
N LYS A 239 23.16 -16.72 4.35
CA LYS A 239 22.44 -16.64 5.64
C LYS A 239 20.93 -16.64 5.42
N LEU A 240 20.44 -15.94 4.39
CA LEU A 240 19.03 -15.91 4.03
C LEU A 240 18.54 -17.26 3.52
N SER A 241 19.43 -18.01 2.83
CA SER A 241 19.13 -19.34 2.28
C SER A 241 19.32 -20.45 3.29
N SER A 242 19.92 -20.18 4.46
CA SER A 242 20.16 -21.17 5.50
C SER A 242 18.87 -21.68 6.14
N VAL A 243 18.92 -22.85 6.76
CA VAL A 243 17.79 -23.47 7.47
C VAL A 243 17.23 -22.56 8.58
N THR A 244 18.09 -21.76 9.20
CA THR A 244 17.71 -20.80 10.27
C THR A 244 17.05 -19.52 9.75
N GLN A 245 17.11 -19.27 8.42
CA GLN A 245 16.47 -18.13 7.74
C GLN A 245 16.52 -16.84 8.55
N SER A 246 17.72 -16.42 8.95
CA SER A 246 17.86 -15.18 9.75
C SER A 246 17.47 -13.95 8.93
N PRO A 247 16.48 -13.16 9.36
CA PRO A 247 16.08 -11.97 8.65
C PRO A 247 17.17 -10.91 8.67
N LEU A 248 17.24 -10.09 7.62
CA LEU A 248 18.13 -8.94 7.54
C LEU A 248 17.36 -7.65 7.80
N PHE A 249 17.97 -6.74 8.53
CA PHE A 249 17.41 -5.41 8.77
C PHE A 249 17.99 -4.44 7.75
N GLY A 250 17.18 -4.02 6.82
CA GLY A 250 17.56 -3.15 5.71
C GLY A 250 16.90 -1.78 5.74
N ALA A 251 17.23 -0.98 4.74
CA ALA A 251 16.66 0.36 4.53
C ALA A 251 15.18 0.31 4.15
N MET A 252 14.75 -0.76 3.47
CA MET A 252 13.34 -0.98 3.08
C MET A 252 12.53 -1.69 4.17
N GLY A 253 13.17 -2.25 5.20
CA GLY A 253 12.50 -2.98 6.27
C GLY A 253 13.23 -4.27 6.64
N VAL A 254 12.50 -5.20 7.24
CA VAL A 254 12.96 -6.55 7.54
C VAL A 254 12.84 -7.40 6.28
N LEU A 255 13.97 -7.97 5.84
CA LEU A 255 14.07 -8.76 4.62
C LEU A 255 14.18 -10.24 4.95
N SER A 256 13.40 -11.07 4.29
CA SER A 256 13.42 -12.53 4.42
C SER A 256 13.31 -13.18 3.05
N LEU A 257 14.00 -14.32 2.85
CA LEU A 257 13.92 -15.07 1.61
C LEU A 257 12.86 -16.17 1.74
N SER A 258 11.92 -16.19 0.81
CA SER A 258 10.91 -17.24 0.72
C SER A 258 10.72 -17.67 -0.72
N GLN A 259 10.99 -18.94 -1.01
CA GLN A 259 10.83 -19.52 -2.35
C GLN A 259 11.51 -18.69 -3.46
N GLY A 260 12.75 -18.23 -3.23
CA GLY A 260 13.52 -17.44 -4.19
C GLY A 260 13.10 -15.98 -4.32
N VAL A 261 12.18 -15.50 -3.50
CA VAL A 261 11.72 -14.12 -3.47
C VAL A 261 12.07 -13.48 -2.14
N ILE A 262 12.73 -12.34 -2.16
CA ILE A 262 12.93 -11.51 -0.97
C ILE A 262 11.61 -10.80 -0.66
N LYS A 263 11.03 -11.13 0.48
CA LYS A 263 9.89 -10.43 1.06
C LYS A 263 10.39 -9.36 2.01
N ARG A 264 9.67 -8.25 2.07
CA ARG A 264 9.97 -7.17 3.00
C ARG A 264 8.80 -6.89 3.94
N THR A 265 9.12 -6.62 5.19
CA THR A 265 8.17 -6.09 6.17
C THR A 265 8.61 -4.70 6.56
N GLY A 266 7.86 -3.69 6.13
CA GLY A 266 8.11 -2.29 6.47
C GLY A 266 7.70 -1.97 7.91
N ARG A 267 8.02 -0.75 8.34
CA ARG A 267 7.47 -0.17 9.57
C ARG A 267 6.14 0.51 9.29
N TRP A 268 5.50 1.01 10.34
CA TRP A 268 4.27 1.75 10.21
C TRP A 268 4.50 3.23 10.51
N GLY A 269 3.97 4.07 9.64
CA GLY A 269 3.86 5.51 9.84
C GLY A 269 2.40 5.92 10.00
N GLU A 270 2.17 7.02 10.69
CA GLU A 270 0.88 7.66 10.81
C GLU A 270 1.02 9.16 10.56
N PHE A 271 0.11 9.71 9.77
CA PHE A 271 0.00 11.16 9.64
C PHE A 271 -0.74 11.75 10.84
N ASN A 272 -0.12 12.71 11.48
CA ASN A 272 -0.69 13.44 12.61
C ASN A 272 -0.47 14.94 12.44
N GLN A 273 -1.53 15.68 12.15
CA GLN A 273 -1.50 17.14 11.94
C GLN A 273 -0.43 17.62 10.96
N GLY A 274 -0.25 16.88 9.85
CA GLY A 274 0.72 17.19 8.79
C GLY A 274 2.15 16.71 9.05
N LYS A 275 2.40 16.01 10.15
CA LYS A 275 3.66 15.34 10.44
C LYS A 275 3.49 13.82 10.35
N VAL A 276 4.60 13.14 10.08
CA VAL A 276 4.65 11.68 10.09
C VAL A 276 5.35 11.20 11.35
N THR A 277 4.73 10.27 12.06
CA THR A 277 5.31 9.62 13.23
C THR A 277 5.35 8.11 13.00
N GLU A 278 6.41 7.45 13.47
CA GLU A 278 6.45 6.00 13.50
C GLU A 278 5.49 5.49 14.58
N VAL A 279 4.70 4.48 14.25
CA VAL A 279 3.75 3.85 15.18
C VAL A 279 3.92 2.33 15.21
N THR A 280 3.53 1.73 16.33
CA THR A 280 3.41 0.28 16.46
C THR A 280 1.93 -0.05 16.55
N PRO A 281 1.28 -0.45 15.45
CA PRO A 281 -0.17 -0.61 15.38
C PRO A 281 -0.69 -1.90 16.02
#